data_90ef216ae6b8a8cada4e97b83984ce2e
#
_entry.id   90ef216ae6b8a8cada4e97b83984ce2e
#
_cell.length_a   1.000
_cell.length_b   1.000
_cell.length_c   1.000
_cell.angle_alpha   90.00
_cell.angle_beta   90.00
_cell.angle_gamma   90.00
#
_symmetry.space_group_name_H-M   'P 1'
#
loop_
_entity.id
_entity.type
_entity.pdbx_description
1 polymer ?
#
loop_
_entity_poly.entity_id
_entity_poly.type
_entity_poly.pdbx_seq_one_letter_code
_entity_poly.pdbx_strand_id
1 'polypeptide(L)'
;MLEIKNLTVKVKNNTPILTDVSLSIDEGTCIGLTGASGSGKTTLIKSIMGMNSGDLEITQGQILLDGDNLLIHGAKERRALCGKTIGFIPQNPMTAFFPHAKMERQIIETLRTHTGLDKKQAYALAENVLRQVNLTDTKRVLSAYPGELSGGMLQRIAMALILGTKPKYVLADEPTSALDEANRDLLLELLRKYQKTAAILFISHDTEAMKALCPI
;
A
#
# COMPACT_ATOMS: atom_id res chain seq x y z
N MET A 1 3.39 -8.09 -14.20
CA MET A 1 1.92 -8.18 -14.15
C MET A 1 1.48 -8.82 -12.83
N LEU A 2 0.49 -8.23 -12.13
CA LEU A 2 -0.22 -8.85 -11.01
C LEU A 2 -1.55 -9.38 -11.54
N GLU A 3 -1.80 -10.68 -11.41
CA GLU A 3 -3.04 -11.31 -11.86
C GLU A 3 -3.71 -12.03 -10.69
N ILE A 4 -5.01 -11.91 -10.62
CA ILE A 4 -5.87 -12.67 -9.73
C ILE A 4 -6.83 -13.47 -10.60
N LYS A 5 -6.91 -14.78 -10.39
CA LYS A 5 -7.73 -15.69 -11.19
C LYS A 5 -8.68 -16.48 -10.29
N ASN A 6 -9.98 -16.26 -10.51
CA ASN A 6 -11.07 -16.99 -9.85
C ASN A 6 -10.95 -17.09 -8.33
N LEU A 7 -10.48 -15.99 -7.69
CA LEU A 7 -10.19 -15.97 -6.26
C LEU A 7 -11.47 -16.04 -5.44
N THR A 8 -11.57 -17.03 -4.57
CA THR A 8 -12.65 -17.19 -3.59
C THR A 8 -12.06 -17.21 -2.19
N VAL A 9 -12.54 -16.31 -1.33
CA VAL A 9 -12.15 -16.21 0.08
C VAL A 9 -13.37 -16.34 0.95
N LYS A 10 -13.30 -17.18 1.97
CA LYS A 10 -14.38 -17.45 2.92
C LYS A 10 -13.91 -17.23 4.36
N VAL A 11 -14.87 -16.97 5.24
CA VAL A 11 -14.66 -17.10 6.69
C VAL A 11 -14.76 -18.59 7.06
N LYS A 12 -14.15 -18.99 8.15
CA LYS A 12 -14.16 -20.39 8.65
C LYS A 12 -15.56 -21.03 8.78
N ASN A 13 -16.61 -20.23 8.98
CA ASN A 13 -18.00 -20.70 8.95
C ASN A 13 -18.56 -20.91 7.53
N ASN A 14 -17.68 -20.92 6.50
CA ASN A 14 -18.00 -21.10 5.09
C ASN A 14 -18.76 -19.91 4.43
N THR A 15 -18.89 -18.76 5.12
CA THR A 15 -19.50 -17.55 4.53
C THR A 15 -18.52 -16.93 3.52
N PRO A 16 -18.93 -16.74 2.26
CA PRO A 16 -18.06 -16.14 1.24
C PRO A 16 -17.92 -14.62 1.48
N ILE A 17 -16.69 -14.14 1.40
CA ILE A 17 -16.33 -12.69 1.39
C ILE A 17 -15.96 -12.24 -0.04
N LEU A 18 -15.23 -13.07 -0.75
CA LEU A 18 -14.94 -12.90 -2.17
C LEU A 18 -15.37 -14.17 -2.90
N THR A 19 -15.99 -13.99 -4.06
CA THR A 19 -16.44 -15.12 -4.89
C THR A 19 -16.01 -14.88 -6.33
N ASP A 20 -15.15 -15.76 -6.86
CA ASP A 20 -14.74 -15.80 -8.27
C ASP A 20 -14.17 -14.48 -8.79
N VAL A 21 -13.35 -13.81 -7.98
CA VAL A 21 -12.76 -12.51 -8.34
C VAL A 21 -11.59 -12.73 -9.27
N SER A 22 -11.64 -12.06 -10.44
CA SER A 22 -10.55 -12.06 -11.42
C SER A 22 -10.23 -10.63 -11.83
N LEU A 23 -8.94 -10.27 -11.83
CA LEU A 23 -8.43 -9.00 -12.34
C LEU A 23 -6.94 -9.13 -12.70
N SER A 24 -6.46 -8.27 -13.58
CA SER A 24 -5.04 -8.18 -13.90
C SER A 24 -4.59 -6.72 -13.99
N ILE A 25 -3.39 -6.44 -13.47
CA ILE A 25 -2.80 -5.09 -13.43
C ILE A 25 -1.42 -5.15 -14.04
N ASP A 26 -1.26 -4.50 -15.18
CA ASP A 26 0.03 -4.37 -15.85
C ASP A 26 0.85 -3.22 -15.27
N GLU A 27 2.16 -3.29 -15.42
CA GLU A 27 3.05 -2.17 -15.13
C GLU A 27 2.65 -0.94 -15.98
N GLY A 28 2.67 0.22 -15.39
CA GLY A 28 2.22 1.45 -16.04
C GLY A 28 0.71 1.67 -15.97
N THR A 29 -0.05 0.77 -15.34
CA THR A 29 -1.51 0.90 -15.24
C THR A 29 -1.99 1.09 -13.81
N CYS A 30 -3.17 1.70 -13.69
CA CYS A 30 -3.93 1.78 -12.44
C CYS A 30 -5.30 1.17 -12.63
N ILE A 31 -5.64 0.20 -11.77
CA ILE A 31 -7.01 -0.30 -11.68
C ILE A 31 -7.66 0.27 -10.44
N GLY A 32 -8.78 0.96 -10.66
CA GLY A 32 -9.65 1.45 -9.60
C GLY A 32 -10.67 0.39 -9.19
N LEU A 33 -10.77 0.13 -7.89
CA LEU A 33 -11.78 -0.77 -7.33
C LEU A 33 -12.72 0.03 -6.42
N THR A 34 -14.00 0.06 -6.76
CA THR A 34 -15.04 0.68 -5.95
C THR A 34 -16.08 -0.35 -5.52
N GLY A 35 -16.88 -0.02 -4.53
CA GLY A 35 -17.95 -0.90 -4.03
C GLY A 35 -18.35 -0.55 -2.61
N ALA A 36 -19.49 -1.06 -2.14
CA ALA A 36 -20.03 -0.82 -0.81
C ALA A 36 -19.02 -1.16 0.31
N SER A 37 -19.18 -0.54 1.48
CA SER A 37 -18.42 -0.95 2.67
C SER A 37 -18.72 -2.41 2.99
N GLY A 38 -17.68 -3.18 3.36
CA GLY A 38 -17.82 -4.61 3.64
C GLY A 38 -17.86 -5.52 2.40
N SER A 39 -17.76 -5.01 1.17
CA SER A 39 -17.76 -5.83 -0.05
C SER A 39 -16.47 -6.65 -0.30
N GLY A 40 -15.54 -6.68 0.65
CA GLY A 40 -14.33 -7.51 0.56
C GLY A 40 -13.10 -6.84 -0.05
N LYS A 41 -13.13 -5.54 -0.39
CA LYS A 41 -12.01 -4.82 -1.03
C LYS A 41 -10.71 -4.94 -0.22
N THR A 42 -10.76 -4.63 1.06
CA THR A 42 -9.60 -4.78 1.98
C THR A 42 -9.19 -6.26 2.13
N THR A 43 -10.15 -7.20 2.06
CA THR A 43 -9.86 -8.64 2.07
C THR A 43 -9.07 -9.05 0.84
N LEU A 44 -9.37 -8.48 -0.33
CA LEU A 44 -8.61 -8.71 -1.55
C LEU A 44 -7.15 -8.27 -1.38
N ILE A 45 -6.91 -7.04 -0.90
CA ILE A 45 -5.56 -6.54 -0.62
C ILE A 45 -4.83 -7.45 0.39
N LYS A 46 -5.46 -7.80 1.50
CA LYS A 46 -4.88 -8.69 2.51
C LYS A 46 -4.55 -10.07 1.94
N SER A 47 -5.39 -10.59 1.03
CA SER A 47 -5.13 -11.87 0.35
C SER A 47 -3.90 -11.80 -0.55
N ILE A 48 -3.73 -10.71 -1.31
CA ILE A 48 -2.53 -10.48 -2.13
C ILE A 48 -1.27 -10.43 -1.25
N MET A 49 -1.33 -9.71 -0.13
CA MET A 49 -0.19 -9.54 0.79
C MET A 49 0.07 -10.76 1.69
N GLY A 50 -0.81 -11.76 1.69
CA GLY A 50 -0.71 -12.89 2.61
C GLY A 50 -0.96 -12.51 4.07
N MET A 51 -1.77 -11.48 4.31
CA MET A 51 -2.11 -10.93 5.63
C MET A 51 -3.54 -11.29 6.08
N ASN A 52 -4.10 -12.37 5.57
CA ASN A 52 -5.40 -12.84 6.03
C ASN A 52 -5.32 -13.21 7.52
N SER A 53 -6.31 -12.76 8.29
CA SER A 53 -6.50 -13.24 9.67
C SER A 53 -6.78 -14.74 9.66
N GLY A 54 -6.48 -15.43 10.77
CA GLY A 54 -6.69 -16.89 10.88
C GLY A 54 -8.13 -17.36 10.66
N ASP A 55 -9.09 -16.44 10.51
CA ASP A 55 -10.50 -16.74 10.23
C ASP A 55 -10.85 -16.65 8.74
N LEU A 56 -9.93 -16.15 7.90
CA LEU A 56 -10.11 -16.04 6.45
C LEU A 56 -9.28 -17.10 5.73
N GLU A 57 -9.92 -17.86 4.87
CA GLU A 57 -9.32 -18.91 4.07
C GLU A 57 -9.53 -18.65 2.57
N ILE A 58 -8.46 -18.75 1.79
CA ILE A 58 -8.54 -18.77 0.33
C ILE A 58 -8.88 -20.21 -0.06
N THR A 59 -10.10 -20.43 -0.56
CA THR A 59 -10.60 -21.77 -0.89
C THR A 59 -10.44 -22.13 -2.36
N GLN A 60 -10.25 -21.12 -3.23
CA GLN A 60 -10.10 -21.31 -4.67
C GLN A 60 -9.35 -20.15 -5.30
N GLY A 61 -8.74 -20.37 -6.46
CA GLY A 61 -8.13 -19.38 -7.31
C GLY A 61 -6.61 -19.29 -7.19
N GLN A 62 -6.04 -18.28 -7.83
CA GLN A 62 -4.60 -18.01 -7.87
C GLN A 62 -4.34 -16.52 -7.71
N ILE A 63 -3.20 -16.18 -7.13
CA ILE A 63 -2.64 -14.83 -7.11
C ILE A 63 -1.25 -14.92 -7.73
N LEU A 64 -1.11 -14.43 -8.95
CA LEU A 64 0.12 -14.51 -9.71
C LEU A 64 0.84 -13.17 -9.71
N LEU A 65 2.10 -13.18 -9.33
CA LEU A 65 2.99 -12.02 -9.40
C LEU A 65 4.11 -12.33 -10.39
N ASP A 66 4.09 -11.66 -11.54
CA ASP A 66 5.00 -11.94 -12.66
C ASP A 66 5.01 -13.43 -13.07
N GLY A 67 3.85 -14.08 -13.02
CA GLY A 67 3.67 -15.50 -13.34
C GLY A 67 3.89 -16.46 -12.18
N ASP A 68 4.44 -16.01 -11.06
CA ASP A 68 4.65 -16.82 -9.85
C ASP A 68 3.42 -16.79 -8.94
N ASN A 69 2.90 -17.98 -8.60
CA ASN A 69 1.70 -18.08 -7.75
C ASN A 69 2.04 -17.91 -6.28
N LEU A 70 1.68 -16.77 -5.71
CA LEU A 70 1.95 -16.43 -4.32
C LEU A 70 1.32 -17.39 -3.30
N LEU A 71 0.27 -18.13 -3.69
CA LEU A 71 -0.45 -19.02 -2.77
C LEU A 71 0.30 -20.32 -2.47
N ILE A 72 1.27 -20.72 -3.32
CA ILE A 72 2.11 -21.89 -3.07
C ILE A 72 3.28 -21.59 -2.13
N HIS A 73 3.56 -20.30 -1.90
CA HIS A 73 4.65 -19.87 -1.03
C HIS A 73 4.22 -19.79 0.44
N GLY A 74 5.18 -20.04 1.33
CA GLY A 74 5.00 -19.87 2.77
C GLY A 74 4.78 -18.41 3.19
N ALA A 75 4.21 -18.18 4.37
CA ALA A 75 3.96 -16.84 4.89
C ALA A 75 5.23 -15.97 4.98
N LYS A 76 6.40 -16.58 5.26
CA LYS A 76 7.69 -15.87 5.32
C LYS A 76 8.11 -15.33 3.95
N GLU A 77 7.96 -16.13 2.90
CA GLU A 77 8.32 -15.76 1.52
C GLU A 77 7.41 -14.65 1.00
N ARG A 78 6.10 -14.75 1.22
CA ARG A 78 5.15 -13.69 0.87
C ARG A 78 5.43 -12.38 1.59
N ARG A 79 5.77 -12.42 2.89
CA ARG A 79 6.15 -11.23 3.65
C ARG A 79 7.41 -10.57 3.10
N ALA A 80 8.35 -11.33 2.56
CA ALA A 80 9.57 -10.79 1.97
C ALA A 80 9.31 -9.95 0.70
N LEU A 81 8.16 -10.14 0.05
CA LEU A 81 7.72 -9.30 -1.08
C LEU A 81 7.16 -7.95 -0.63
N CYS A 82 6.59 -7.89 0.59
CA CYS A 82 6.01 -6.66 1.12
C CYS A 82 7.12 -5.63 1.41
N GLY A 83 6.91 -4.40 0.95
CA GLY A 83 7.85 -3.28 1.05
C GLY A 83 8.93 -3.25 -0.04
N LYS A 84 9.31 -4.39 -0.61
CA LYS A 84 10.30 -4.48 -1.72
C LYS A 84 9.63 -4.52 -3.09
N THR A 85 8.70 -5.44 -3.27
CA THR A 85 8.01 -5.68 -4.54
C THR A 85 6.57 -5.16 -4.51
N ILE A 86 5.91 -5.31 -3.37
CA ILE A 86 4.54 -4.86 -3.12
C ILE A 86 4.58 -3.79 -2.02
N GLY A 87 4.21 -2.56 -2.35
CA GLY A 87 3.99 -1.48 -1.41
C GLY A 87 2.53 -1.37 -1.02
N PHE A 88 2.25 -0.95 0.21
CA PHE A 88 0.89 -0.81 0.71
C PHE A 88 0.65 0.56 1.36
N ILE A 89 -0.43 1.20 0.98
CA ILE A 89 -0.93 2.44 1.60
C ILE A 89 -2.26 2.09 2.27
N PRO A 90 -2.32 2.02 3.61
CA PRO A 90 -3.52 1.63 4.33
C PRO A 90 -4.53 2.75 4.45
N GLN A 91 -5.81 2.41 4.65
CA GLN A 91 -6.90 3.32 4.93
C GLN A 91 -6.67 4.09 6.25
N ASN A 92 -6.23 3.39 7.30
CA ASN A 92 -5.87 4.02 8.57
C ASN A 92 -4.34 4.07 8.70
N PRO A 93 -3.72 5.23 8.48
CA PRO A 93 -2.27 5.37 8.52
C PRO A 93 -1.67 5.12 9.93
N MET A 94 -2.44 5.28 11.00
CA MET A 94 -1.99 5.00 12.36
C MET A 94 -1.61 3.53 12.55
N THR A 95 -2.26 2.62 11.83
CA THR A 95 -1.99 1.18 11.93
C THR A 95 -0.69 0.74 11.23
N ALA A 96 -0.11 1.61 10.42
CA ALA A 96 1.14 1.34 9.71
C ALA A 96 2.39 1.55 10.57
N PHE A 97 2.25 2.22 11.71
CA PHE A 97 3.39 2.62 12.53
C PHE A 97 3.27 2.13 13.97
N PHE A 98 4.42 1.77 14.55
CA PHE A 98 4.51 1.38 15.95
C PHE A 98 4.41 2.61 16.86
N PRO A 99 3.41 2.71 17.75
CA PRO A 99 3.13 3.93 18.50
C PRO A 99 4.25 4.35 19.46
N HIS A 100 5.05 3.40 19.94
CA HIS A 100 6.13 3.64 20.91
C HIS A 100 7.53 3.76 20.28
N ALA A 101 7.62 3.85 18.97
CA ALA A 101 8.90 4.05 18.26
C ALA A 101 8.87 5.38 17.50
N LYS A 102 9.97 6.15 17.56
CA LYS A 102 10.11 7.39 16.79
C LYS A 102 10.03 7.11 15.29
N MET A 103 9.51 8.07 14.54
CA MET A 103 9.38 7.97 13.08
C MET A 103 10.72 7.80 12.39
N GLU A 104 11.80 8.43 12.89
CA GLU A 104 13.14 8.22 12.37
C GLU A 104 13.50 6.74 12.28
N ARG A 105 13.35 6.03 13.41
CA ARG A 105 13.70 4.62 13.47
C ARG A 105 12.91 3.82 12.45
N GLN A 106 11.61 4.00 12.40
CA GLN A 106 10.70 3.25 11.53
C GLN A 106 10.95 3.53 10.04
N ILE A 107 11.09 4.80 9.68
CA ILE A 107 11.35 5.22 8.30
C ILE A 107 12.73 4.73 7.84
N ILE A 108 13.78 4.96 8.63
CA ILE A 108 15.13 4.58 8.27
C ILE A 108 15.29 3.07 8.18
N GLU A 109 14.74 2.30 9.15
CA GLU A 109 14.79 0.84 9.10
C GLU A 109 14.04 0.29 7.87
N THR A 110 12.87 0.84 7.53
CA THR A 110 12.10 0.46 6.34
C THR A 110 12.92 0.71 5.07
N LEU A 111 13.45 1.92 4.90
CA LEU A 111 14.24 2.26 3.73
C LEU A 111 15.47 1.36 3.61
N ARG A 112 16.23 1.17 4.70
CA ARG A 112 17.42 0.30 4.70
C ARG A 112 17.10 -1.14 4.31
N THR A 113 16.05 -1.69 4.91
CA THR A 113 15.66 -3.09 4.69
C THR A 113 15.28 -3.34 3.23
N HIS A 114 14.60 -2.40 2.59
CA HIS A 114 14.04 -2.60 1.25
C HIS A 114 14.91 -2.03 0.12
N THR A 115 15.85 -1.13 0.41
CA THR A 115 16.75 -0.56 -0.61
C THR A 115 18.20 -1.04 -0.51
N GLY A 116 18.60 -1.63 0.62
CA GLY A 116 19.99 -2.03 0.88
C GLY A 116 20.94 -0.85 1.20
N LEU A 117 20.42 0.37 1.37
CA LEU A 117 21.20 1.55 1.69
C LEU A 117 21.78 1.49 3.11
N ASP A 118 22.94 2.12 3.31
CA ASP A 118 23.45 2.35 4.65
C ASP A 118 22.60 3.39 5.43
N LYS A 119 22.89 3.56 6.73
CA LYS A 119 22.10 4.46 7.59
C LYS A 119 22.14 5.92 7.10
N LYS A 120 23.29 6.42 6.64
CA LYS A 120 23.48 7.80 6.19
C LYS A 120 22.72 8.06 4.88
N GLN A 121 22.82 7.12 3.95
CA GLN A 121 22.11 7.16 2.66
C GLN A 121 20.59 7.08 2.88
N ALA A 122 20.12 6.18 3.74
CA ALA A 122 18.71 6.05 4.06
C ALA A 122 18.14 7.31 4.74
N TYR A 123 18.94 7.97 5.60
CA TYR A 123 18.55 9.24 6.21
C TYR A 123 18.38 10.35 5.15
N ALA A 124 19.34 10.49 4.25
CA ALA A 124 19.27 11.47 3.16
C ALA A 124 18.07 11.18 2.23
N LEU A 125 17.81 9.90 1.93
CA LEU A 125 16.64 9.50 1.15
C LEU A 125 15.33 9.83 1.91
N ALA A 126 15.27 9.55 3.21
CA ALA A 126 14.09 9.88 4.03
C ALA A 126 13.77 11.37 3.99
N GLU A 127 14.76 12.24 4.20
CA GLU A 127 14.55 13.69 4.09
C GLU A 127 14.05 14.10 2.71
N ASN A 128 14.62 13.53 1.64
CA ASN A 128 14.22 13.84 0.27
C ASN A 128 12.76 13.44 0.01
N VAL A 129 12.36 12.21 0.32
CA VAL A 129 10.99 11.73 0.05
C VAL A 129 9.95 12.40 0.97
N LEU A 130 10.30 12.77 2.19
CA LEU A 130 9.44 13.55 3.07
C LEU A 130 9.15 14.95 2.48
N ARG A 131 10.15 15.61 1.92
CA ARG A 131 9.94 16.91 1.23
C ARG A 131 9.04 16.77 0.00
N GLN A 132 9.14 15.67 -0.75
CA GLN A 132 8.29 15.43 -1.92
C GLN A 132 6.80 15.33 -1.56
N VAL A 133 6.48 14.92 -0.34
CA VAL A 133 5.10 14.87 0.17
C VAL A 133 4.74 16.08 1.04
N ASN A 134 5.41 17.22 0.84
CA ASN A 134 5.19 18.48 1.57
C ASN A 134 5.37 18.38 3.10
N LEU A 135 6.25 17.48 3.57
CA LEU A 135 6.69 17.44 4.96
C LEU A 135 8.09 18.07 5.05
N THR A 136 8.13 19.41 4.99
CA THR A 136 9.38 20.18 4.83
C THR A 136 10.22 20.23 6.12
N ASP A 137 9.59 20.27 7.30
CA ASP A 137 10.29 20.14 8.58
C ASP A 137 10.57 18.66 8.88
N THR A 138 11.52 18.11 8.12
CA THR A 138 11.86 16.68 8.20
C THR A 138 12.43 16.31 9.55
N LYS A 139 13.15 17.21 10.24
CA LYS A 139 13.71 16.96 11.57
C LYS A 139 12.62 16.77 12.61
N ARG A 140 11.61 17.64 12.61
CA ARG A 140 10.44 17.50 13.48
C ARG A 140 9.72 16.18 13.21
N VAL A 141 9.44 15.86 11.95
CA VAL A 141 8.75 14.62 11.57
C VAL A 141 9.53 13.39 12.04
N LEU A 142 10.83 13.35 11.79
CA LEU A 142 11.67 12.20 12.16
C LEU A 142 11.80 12.03 13.68
N SER A 143 11.84 13.13 14.43
CA SER A 143 11.95 13.08 15.90
C SER A 143 10.64 12.73 16.64
N ALA A 144 9.50 12.88 15.96
CA ALA A 144 8.17 12.66 16.53
C ALA A 144 7.84 11.17 16.71
N TYR A 145 6.90 10.89 17.61
CA TYR A 145 6.18 9.63 17.66
C TYR A 145 4.93 9.69 16.77
N PRO A 146 4.40 8.55 16.31
CA PRO A 146 3.18 8.54 15.45
C PRO A 146 2.01 9.33 16.05
N GLY A 147 1.77 9.21 17.36
CA GLY A 147 0.69 9.93 18.05
C GLY A 147 0.83 11.45 18.12
N GLU A 148 2.01 12.00 17.79
CA GLU A 148 2.28 13.45 17.74
C GLU A 148 2.06 14.03 16.33
N LEU A 149 1.71 13.18 15.36
CA LEU A 149 1.48 13.56 13.96
C LEU A 149 0.01 13.39 13.61
N SER A 150 -0.50 14.26 12.72
CA SER A 150 -1.88 14.12 12.23
C SER A 150 -2.01 12.90 11.30
N GLY A 151 -3.24 12.38 11.15
CA GLY A 151 -3.53 11.29 10.21
C GLY A 151 -3.07 11.60 8.79
N GLY A 152 -3.29 12.83 8.31
CA GLY A 152 -2.81 13.27 6.99
C GLY A 152 -1.28 13.33 6.89
N MET A 153 -0.55 13.66 7.97
CA MET A 153 0.92 13.56 7.98
C MET A 153 1.38 12.11 7.88
N LEU A 154 0.76 11.21 8.64
CA LEU A 154 1.09 9.78 8.60
C LEU A 154 0.78 9.17 7.23
N GLN A 155 -0.32 9.58 6.59
CA GLN A 155 -0.65 9.14 5.23
C GLN A 155 0.40 9.59 4.22
N ARG A 156 0.85 10.85 4.31
CA ARG A 156 1.94 11.36 3.47
C ARG A 156 3.28 10.66 3.74
N ILE A 157 3.56 10.28 4.99
CA ILE A 157 4.75 9.47 5.30
C ILE A 157 4.64 8.08 4.68
N ALA A 158 3.47 7.42 4.71
CA ALA A 158 3.26 6.16 4.02
C ALA A 158 3.55 6.30 2.52
N MET A 159 3.06 7.38 1.87
CA MET A 159 3.41 7.67 0.47
C MET A 159 4.91 7.93 0.27
N ALA A 160 5.55 8.66 1.19
CA ALA A 160 7.00 8.90 1.12
C ALA A 160 7.80 7.58 1.15
N LEU A 161 7.37 6.60 1.94
CA LEU A 161 7.97 5.27 1.96
C LEU A 161 7.82 4.55 0.62
N ILE A 162 6.66 4.65 -0.03
CA ILE A 162 6.47 4.12 -1.40
C ILE A 162 7.45 4.78 -2.39
N LEU A 163 7.59 6.11 -2.34
CA LEU A 163 8.54 6.83 -3.19
C LEU A 163 10.00 6.43 -2.93
N GLY A 164 10.33 6.11 -1.68
CA GLY A 164 11.67 5.70 -1.26
C GLY A 164 12.01 4.26 -1.59
N THR A 165 11.10 3.33 -1.36
CA THR A 165 11.32 1.88 -1.58
C THR A 165 11.08 1.44 -3.03
N LYS A 166 10.31 2.23 -3.79
CA LYS A 166 10.00 2.03 -5.21
C LYS A 166 9.50 0.61 -5.54
N PRO A 167 8.45 0.13 -4.88
CA PRO A 167 7.88 -1.18 -5.19
C PRO A 167 7.27 -1.21 -6.58
N LYS A 168 7.32 -2.38 -7.24
CA LYS A 168 6.74 -2.58 -8.57
C LYS A 168 5.21 -2.56 -8.56
N TYR A 169 4.60 -2.95 -7.44
CA TYR A 169 3.15 -3.00 -7.24
C TYR A 169 2.77 -2.16 -6.04
N VAL A 170 1.77 -1.32 -6.17
CA VAL A 170 1.22 -0.50 -5.08
C VAL A 170 -0.23 -0.86 -4.86
N LEU A 171 -0.55 -1.26 -3.64
CA LEU A 171 -1.91 -1.52 -3.18
C LEU A 171 -2.32 -0.37 -2.28
N ALA A 172 -3.31 0.41 -2.67
CA ALA A 172 -3.77 1.58 -1.94
C ALA A 172 -5.22 1.40 -1.51
N ASP A 173 -5.45 1.28 -0.20
CA ASP A 173 -6.78 1.10 0.39
C ASP A 173 -7.27 2.43 0.94
N GLU A 174 -8.16 3.10 0.23
CA GLU A 174 -8.73 4.42 0.54
C GLU A 174 -7.69 5.48 1.00
N PRO A 175 -6.60 5.67 0.24
CA PRO A 175 -5.45 6.45 0.69
C PRO A 175 -5.73 7.94 0.82
N THR A 176 -6.87 8.42 0.32
CA THR A 176 -7.26 9.84 0.34
C THR A 176 -8.23 10.18 1.46
N SER A 177 -8.81 9.20 2.16
CA SER A 177 -9.92 9.40 3.11
C SER A 177 -9.57 10.26 4.34
N ALA A 178 -8.29 10.32 4.73
CA ALA A 178 -7.80 11.09 5.88
C ALA A 178 -7.16 12.45 5.49
N LEU A 179 -7.26 12.85 4.20
CA LEU A 179 -6.60 14.03 3.66
C LEU A 179 -7.59 15.17 3.39
N ASP A 180 -7.15 16.41 3.61
CA ASP A 180 -7.78 17.58 3.02
C ASP A 180 -7.56 17.62 1.50
N GLU A 181 -8.26 18.50 0.80
CA GLU A 181 -8.26 18.59 -0.66
C GLU A 181 -6.84 18.79 -1.25
N ALA A 182 -6.07 19.71 -0.69
CA ALA A 182 -4.73 20.01 -1.18
C ALA A 182 -3.76 18.83 -1.04
N ASN A 183 -3.83 18.10 0.08
CA ASN A 183 -3.01 16.92 0.34
C ASN A 183 -3.51 15.70 -0.46
N ARG A 184 -4.83 15.60 -0.70
CA ARG A 184 -5.42 14.61 -1.61
C ARG A 184 -4.87 14.77 -3.01
N ASP A 185 -4.94 15.99 -3.56
CA ASP A 185 -4.49 16.28 -4.92
C ASP A 185 -2.99 16.02 -5.11
N LEU A 186 -2.17 16.42 -4.11
CA LEU A 186 -0.75 16.09 -4.10
C LEU A 186 -0.52 14.56 -4.14
N LEU A 187 -1.23 13.79 -3.33
CA LEU A 187 -1.08 12.34 -3.28
C LEU A 187 -1.47 11.70 -4.61
N LEU A 188 -2.57 12.14 -5.23
CA LEU A 188 -3.01 11.67 -6.53
C LEU A 188 -1.99 12.01 -7.64
N GLU A 189 -1.42 13.22 -7.62
CA GLU A 189 -0.36 13.60 -8.56
C GLU A 189 0.88 12.72 -8.41
N LEU A 190 1.31 12.44 -7.18
CA LEU A 190 2.46 11.58 -6.91
C LEU A 190 2.19 10.14 -7.35
N LEU A 191 1.01 9.59 -7.08
CA LEU A 191 0.61 8.26 -7.55
C LEU A 191 0.55 8.20 -9.08
N ARG A 192 0.02 9.24 -9.74
CA ARG A 192 -0.02 9.32 -11.22
C ARG A 192 1.39 9.34 -11.82
N LYS A 193 2.33 10.07 -11.21
CA LYS A 193 3.74 10.05 -11.65
C LYS A 193 4.35 8.68 -11.43
N TYR A 194 4.06 8.06 -10.28
CA TYR A 194 4.60 6.76 -9.90
C TYR A 194 4.03 5.62 -10.77
N GLN A 195 2.77 5.71 -11.17
CA GLN A 195 2.09 4.76 -12.06
C GLN A 195 2.89 4.45 -13.33
N LYS A 196 3.65 5.42 -13.88
CA LYS A 196 4.44 5.21 -15.10
C LYS A 196 5.46 4.08 -14.99
N THR A 197 5.82 3.69 -13.78
CA THR A 197 6.83 2.66 -13.47
C THR A 197 6.33 1.59 -12.51
N ALA A 198 5.05 1.60 -12.18
CA ALA A 198 4.45 0.65 -11.24
C ALA A 198 3.02 0.28 -11.65
N ALA A 199 2.56 -0.88 -11.21
CA ALA A 199 1.16 -1.29 -11.28
C ALA A 199 0.45 -0.84 -10.01
N ILE A 200 -0.71 -0.19 -10.11
CA ILE A 200 -1.45 0.34 -8.96
C ILE A 200 -2.84 -0.28 -8.88
N LEU A 201 -3.16 -0.89 -7.72
CA LEU A 201 -4.54 -1.19 -7.33
C LEU A 201 -5.00 -0.10 -6.36
N PHE A 202 -5.95 0.71 -6.80
CA PHE A 202 -6.45 1.86 -6.06
C PHE A 202 -7.90 1.62 -5.63
N ILE A 203 -8.12 1.47 -4.32
CA ILE A 203 -9.46 1.35 -3.75
C ILE A 203 -9.87 2.72 -3.25
N SER A 204 -11.01 3.22 -3.72
CA SER A 204 -11.59 4.47 -3.23
C SER A 204 -13.10 4.52 -3.43
N HIS A 205 -13.78 5.25 -2.54
CA HIS A 205 -15.14 5.69 -2.72
C HIS A 205 -15.24 7.07 -3.37
N ASP A 206 -14.12 7.79 -3.47
CA ASP A 206 -14.03 9.09 -4.11
C ASP A 206 -13.97 8.92 -5.63
N THR A 207 -15.09 9.24 -6.29
CA THR A 207 -15.25 9.11 -7.76
C THR A 207 -14.33 10.07 -8.52
N GLU A 208 -14.00 11.23 -7.96
CA GLU A 208 -13.08 12.19 -8.59
C GLU A 208 -11.63 11.67 -8.51
N ALA A 209 -11.21 11.17 -7.34
CA ALA A 209 -9.91 10.53 -7.20
C ALA A 209 -9.75 9.33 -8.14
N MET A 210 -10.81 8.51 -8.29
CA MET A 210 -10.84 7.39 -9.21
C MET A 210 -10.66 7.82 -10.67
N LYS A 211 -11.42 8.80 -11.14
CA LYS A 211 -11.28 9.35 -12.50
C LYS A 211 -9.93 10.01 -12.75
N ALA A 212 -9.38 10.65 -11.72
CA ALA A 212 -8.08 11.32 -11.81
C ALA A 212 -6.91 10.35 -11.99
N LEU A 213 -6.96 9.17 -11.35
CA LEU A 213 -5.84 8.23 -11.32
C LEU A 213 -6.03 7.01 -12.22
N CYS A 214 -7.24 6.48 -12.30
CA CYS A 214 -7.58 5.27 -13.04
C CYS A 214 -8.57 5.63 -14.16
N PRO A 215 -8.11 6.12 -15.32
CA PRO A 215 -9.03 6.39 -16.44
C PRO A 215 -9.75 5.09 -16.85
N ILE A 216 -11.06 5.22 -17.02
CA ILE A 216 -11.98 4.15 -17.44
C ILE A 216 -11.68 3.78 -18.89
#